data_e05d506081d70c317b89f8e75e91fafb
#
_entry.id   e05d506081d70c317b89f8e75e91fafb
#
_cell.length_a   1.000
_cell.length_b   1.000
_cell.length_c   1.000
_cell.angle_alpha   90.00
_cell.angle_beta   90.00
_cell.angle_gamma   90.00
#
_symmetry.space_group_name_H-M   'P 1'
#
loop_
_entity.id
_entity.type
_entity.pdbx_description
1 polymer ?
#
loop_
_entity_poly.entity_id
_entity_poly.type
_entity_poly.pdbx_seq_one_letter_code
_entity_poly.pdbx_strand_id
1 'polypeptide(L)'
;MLAEARGTDPLGSGAPWQPPTSEMDIKDPGNHHRQQGRKPLRQASSKRSYFLGFETKPELIWEDWDLGKEFTKTLVLKNIHNKPQKLHLRPPVSKFFTTLIPQIIVVSPGTSFSISVTFRPLQRCEYEDSIEFQSKDGSFQVCLRATIPCYALEVPDSVLLPLCAVQHSSHTTFQLKNASKLQTCFQWVCAAPFQLSPEHGLLNPSQECHITVVFRPQEALVYQQQAYCRFGEEGDKAGSCCTVLLQALAKYPCLQLRDQATKEEKEHGGSVLHFGSVAVGQCLQKHFDIFNPSPVTASFSLSRLSGRVPLFGSEFTCDVTRGNVAPGESLQVTVTYSPAVVETVSVEYLSLKCRGALNETLLKLTGSCIGPKVSLSTSVVDFGCVEEGGAVIQTMELVNSSSVETIYQWDLDCSGHSVFSIQPASGTVHPHSHTTLKAVYRPTHPTAHHRRVACLILHRDPLFIDLIGTCHSELQQPAILKPEHLVLYKLHWSRRQNPPDTVSAMMQDHNVHLDQQAVHTTLEEVEYHRELSNQELDSATVVLRTPMEEFFQSCLGYMDPLSSSSSLSPHISAVPSELLFNHKTSSSSPTSFTSSQFVSITNHTRGNSGTTACLGL
;
A
#
# COMPACT_ATOMS: atom_id res chain seq x y z
N MET A 1 -4.76 33.26 -41.66
CA MET A 1 -6.09 33.17 -42.26
C MET A 1 -6.93 32.52 -41.19
N LEU A 2 -7.58 33.31 -40.37
CA LEU A 2 -8.99 33.77 -40.39
C LEU A 2 -9.94 32.56 -40.32
N ALA A 3 -10.85 32.37 -39.40
CA ALA A 3 -11.72 33.35 -38.77
C ALA A 3 -12.23 32.88 -37.39
N GLU A 4 -12.46 33.87 -36.55
CA GLU A 4 -13.28 33.91 -35.34
C GLU A 4 -14.75 33.61 -35.63
N ALA A 5 -15.46 33.04 -34.63
CA ALA A 5 -16.84 33.44 -34.36
C ALA A 5 -17.19 33.27 -32.89
N ARG A 6 -17.50 34.37 -32.27
CA ARG A 6 -18.09 34.57 -30.93
C ARG A 6 -19.58 34.19 -30.94
N GLY A 7 -20.13 33.88 -29.76
CA GLY A 7 -21.57 33.95 -29.53
C GLY A 7 -22.02 33.27 -28.25
N THR A 8 -21.97 33.95 -27.12
CA THR A 8 -23.01 34.35 -26.15
C THR A 8 -23.86 33.26 -25.48
N ASP A 9 -23.75 33.19 -24.16
CA ASP A 9 -24.76 32.70 -23.20
C ASP A 9 -26.10 33.45 -23.34
N PRO A 10 -27.22 32.81 -22.93
CA PRO A 10 -27.79 33.24 -21.67
C PRO A 10 -28.45 32.13 -20.80
N LEU A 11 -28.46 32.42 -19.51
CA LEU A 11 -29.21 31.86 -18.37
C LEU A 11 -30.68 31.53 -18.70
N GLY A 12 -31.16 30.37 -18.21
CA GLY A 12 -32.56 29.99 -18.19
C GLY A 12 -32.85 28.89 -17.18
N SER A 13 -33.48 29.29 -16.13
CA SER A 13 -34.14 28.63 -15.01
C SER A 13 -34.77 27.26 -15.23
N GLY A 14 -34.77 26.47 -14.17
CA GLY A 14 -35.21 25.12 -13.99
C GLY A 14 -36.63 24.71 -14.32
N ALA A 15 -36.77 23.43 -14.61
CA ALA A 15 -37.99 22.65 -14.46
C ALA A 15 -37.61 21.15 -14.26
N PRO A 16 -38.42 20.37 -13.54
CA PRO A 16 -38.06 19.02 -13.14
C PRO A 16 -38.20 18.02 -14.29
N TRP A 17 -37.27 17.09 -14.32
CA TRP A 17 -37.19 16.00 -15.29
C TRP A 17 -38.37 15.02 -15.16
N GLN A 18 -39.14 14.85 -16.23
CA GLN A 18 -40.04 13.73 -16.47
C GLN A 18 -39.41 12.77 -17.49
N PRO A 19 -39.55 11.44 -17.31
CA PRO A 19 -38.99 10.48 -18.27
C PRO A 19 -39.87 10.38 -19.53
N PRO A 20 -39.29 10.21 -20.74
CA PRO A 20 -40.04 10.05 -21.97
C PRO A 20 -40.66 8.65 -22.09
N THR A 21 -41.96 8.59 -22.27
CA THR A 21 -42.72 7.47 -22.83
C THR A 21 -42.46 7.41 -24.33
N SER A 22 -41.86 6.33 -24.82
CA SER A 22 -41.94 6.00 -26.23
C SER A 22 -42.25 4.52 -26.39
N GLU A 23 -43.48 4.25 -26.78
CA GLU A 23 -43.91 3.00 -27.41
C GLU A 23 -43.09 2.79 -28.70
N MET A 24 -42.44 1.63 -28.82
CA MET A 24 -42.05 1.08 -30.10
C MET A 24 -42.56 -0.33 -30.22
N ASP A 25 -43.56 -0.49 -31.10
CA ASP A 25 -44.04 -1.77 -31.62
C ASP A 25 -42.90 -2.61 -32.21
N ILE A 26 -42.63 -3.78 -31.61
CA ILE A 26 -41.90 -4.85 -32.27
C ILE A 26 -42.81 -6.07 -32.30
N LYS A 27 -43.21 -6.42 -33.51
CA LYS A 27 -43.99 -7.63 -33.83
C LYS A 27 -43.15 -8.89 -33.51
N ASP A 28 -43.72 -9.73 -32.69
CA ASP A 28 -43.20 -11.05 -32.31
C ASP A 28 -43.84 -12.14 -33.22
N PRO A 29 -43.12 -13.09 -33.80
CA PRO A 29 -43.70 -14.27 -34.40
C PRO A 29 -43.72 -15.45 -33.40
N GLY A 30 -44.86 -15.67 -32.87
CA GLY A 30 -45.44 -17.00 -32.53
C GLY A 30 -44.63 -18.00 -31.73
N ASN A 31 -44.92 -18.09 -30.43
CA ASN A 31 -45.03 -19.41 -29.83
C ASN A 31 -46.10 -19.37 -28.72
N HIS A 32 -47.17 -20.11 -28.97
CA HIS A 32 -48.28 -20.28 -28.05
C HIS A 32 -47.84 -21.19 -26.88
N HIS A 33 -47.48 -20.58 -25.72
CA HIS A 33 -47.68 -21.24 -24.45
C HIS A 33 -48.60 -20.36 -23.56
N ARG A 34 -49.79 -20.85 -23.45
CA ARG A 34 -50.91 -20.36 -22.68
C ARG A 34 -50.48 -20.15 -21.22
N GLN A 35 -50.18 -18.90 -20.85
CA GLN A 35 -50.14 -18.49 -19.44
C GLN A 35 -51.56 -18.54 -18.88
N GLN A 36 -51.86 -19.59 -18.15
CA GLN A 36 -52.98 -19.52 -17.23
C GLN A 36 -52.58 -18.65 -16.04
N GLY A 37 -53.04 -17.41 -16.06
CA GLY A 37 -53.04 -16.54 -14.92
C GLY A 37 -53.80 -17.20 -13.77
N ARG A 38 -53.07 -17.65 -12.74
CA ARG A 38 -53.67 -18.10 -11.48
C ARG A 38 -54.27 -16.86 -10.83
N LYS A 39 -55.58 -16.76 -10.81
CA LYS A 39 -56.34 -15.86 -9.93
C LYS A 39 -55.97 -16.20 -8.48
N PRO A 40 -55.91 -15.20 -7.58
CA PRO A 40 -55.65 -15.42 -6.17
C PRO A 40 -56.71 -16.40 -5.63
N LEU A 41 -56.26 -17.34 -4.81
CA LEU A 41 -57.12 -18.33 -4.13
C LEU A 41 -58.19 -17.56 -3.38
N ARG A 42 -59.36 -17.49 -3.93
CA ARG A 42 -60.56 -17.07 -3.20
C ARG A 42 -60.74 -18.08 -2.08
N GLN A 43 -60.66 -17.59 -0.81
CA GLN A 43 -61.25 -18.34 0.29
C GLN A 43 -62.59 -18.87 -0.16
N ALA A 44 -62.69 -20.19 -0.24
CA ALA A 44 -63.91 -20.88 -0.59
C ALA A 44 -64.90 -20.61 0.57
N SER A 45 -65.65 -19.54 0.47
CA SER A 45 -66.85 -19.39 1.27
C SER A 45 -67.68 -20.62 0.95
N SER A 46 -67.93 -21.46 1.93
CA SER A 46 -68.74 -22.66 1.80
C SER A 46 -70.17 -22.24 1.40
N LYS A 47 -70.39 -22.12 0.07
CA LYS A 47 -71.74 -21.82 -0.43
C LYS A 47 -72.60 -23.01 -0.05
N ARG A 48 -73.55 -22.84 0.83
CA ARG A 48 -74.62 -23.79 1.11
C ARG A 48 -75.56 -23.77 -0.09
N SER A 49 -75.93 -24.95 -0.53
CA SER A 49 -76.88 -25.11 -1.62
C SER A 49 -78.16 -25.74 -1.10
N TYR A 50 -79.20 -25.51 -1.82
CA TYR A 50 -80.55 -26.00 -1.48
C TYR A 50 -80.98 -27.07 -2.48
N PHE A 51 -81.17 -28.25 -1.98
CA PHE A 51 -81.61 -29.41 -2.77
C PHE A 51 -82.84 -30.04 -2.16
N LEU A 52 -83.98 -30.09 -2.88
CA LEU A 52 -85.19 -30.75 -2.48
C LEU A 52 -85.62 -30.45 -1.03
N GLY A 53 -85.46 -29.19 -0.59
CA GLY A 53 -85.81 -28.77 0.76
C GLY A 53 -84.72 -29.07 1.82
N PHE A 54 -83.59 -29.45 1.43
CA PHE A 54 -82.40 -29.56 2.30
C PHE A 54 -81.36 -28.47 2.01
N GLU A 55 -80.86 -27.87 3.08
CA GLU A 55 -79.68 -27.00 3.05
C GLU A 55 -78.48 -27.86 3.38
N THR A 56 -77.48 -27.92 2.40
CA THR A 56 -76.28 -28.72 2.56
C THR A 56 -75.13 -28.11 1.73
N LYS A 57 -73.91 -28.61 1.90
CA LYS A 57 -72.79 -28.30 1.01
C LYS A 57 -72.93 -29.12 -0.24
N PRO A 58 -72.72 -28.55 -1.47
CA PRO A 58 -72.79 -29.29 -2.72
C PRO A 58 -71.59 -30.25 -2.92
N GLU A 59 -70.49 -29.97 -2.23
CA GLU A 59 -69.27 -30.74 -2.30
C GLU A 59 -68.50 -30.74 -0.96
N LEU A 60 -67.73 -31.80 -0.73
CA LEU A 60 -66.71 -31.91 0.30
C LEU A 60 -65.35 -32.06 -0.39
N ILE A 61 -64.44 -31.11 -0.12
CA ILE A 61 -63.12 -31.10 -0.76
C ILE A 61 -62.06 -31.39 0.30
N TRP A 62 -61.17 -32.37 0.03
CA TRP A 62 -59.95 -32.61 0.79
C TRP A 62 -58.75 -32.08 -0.02
N GLU A 63 -58.03 -31.06 0.52
CA GLU A 63 -56.95 -30.39 -0.19
C GLU A 63 -55.58 -30.80 0.34
N ASP A 64 -55.48 -31.00 1.65
CA ASP A 64 -54.20 -31.23 2.34
C ASP A 64 -54.21 -32.60 3.01
N TRP A 65 -53.83 -33.65 2.31
CA TRP A 65 -53.84 -35.01 2.83
C TRP A 65 -52.50 -35.72 2.59
N ASP A 66 -52.17 -36.65 3.52
CA ASP A 66 -51.03 -37.55 3.44
C ASP A 66 -51.45 -38.98 3.12
N LEU A 67 -50.58 -39.71 2.47
CA LEU A 67 -50.79 -41.12 2.18
C LEU A 67 -50.92 -41.95 3.47
N GLY A 68 -51.89 -42.84 3.52
CA GLY A 68 -52.08 -43.78 4.63
C GLY A 68 -52.71 -43.23 5.88
N LYS A 69 -53.00 -41.93 5.94
CA LYS A 69 -53.78 -41.29 7.05
C LYS A 69 -55.26 -41.21 6.71
N GLU A 70 -56.08 -41.09 7.72
CA GLU A 70 -57.54 -40.94 7.57
C GLU A 70 -57.96 -39.50 7.86
N PHE A 71 -58.75 -38.93 6.95
CA PHE A 71 -59.24 -37.56 7.03
C PHE A 71 -60.74 -37.53 7.03
N THR A 72 -61.36 -37.17 8.17
CA THR A 72 -62.81 -37.18 8.30
C THR A 72 -63.38 -35.78 8.20
N LYS A 73 -64.40 -35.59 7.34
CA LYS A 73 -65.19 -34.36 7.24
C LYS A 73 -66.66 -34.66 7.48
N THR A 74 -67.37 -33.72 8.06
CA THR A 74 -68.80 -33.87 8.37
C THR A 74 -69.64 -33.13 7.33
N LEU A 75 -70.53 -33.87 6.68
CA LEU A 75 -71.59 -33.36 5.83
C LEU A 75 -72.84 -33.13 6.68
N VAL A 76 -73.38 -31.94 6.66
CA VAL A 76 -74.59 -31.58 7.43
C VAL A 76 -75.74 -31.35 6.48
N LEU A 77 -76.82 -32.11 6.64
CA LEU A 77 -78.11 -32.00 5.94
C LEU A 77 -79.10 -31.35 6.86
N LYS A 78 -79.57 -30.13 6.62
CA LYS A 78 -80.58 -29.46 7.39
C LYS A 78 -81.91 -29.44 6.63
N ASN A 79 -82.93 -29.99 7.22
CA ASN A 79 -84.28 -29.96 6.63
C ASN A 79 -84.90 -28.57 6.83
N ILE A 80 -85.11 -27.85 5.73
CA ILE A 80 -85.74 -26.52 5.71
C ILE A 80 -87.21 -26.55 5.38
N HIS A 81 -87.74 -27.77 5.09
CA HIS A 81 -89.17 -27.97 4.92
C HIS A 81 -89.90 -27.99 6.26
N ASN A 82 -91.18 -27.74 6.21
CA ASN A 82 -92.11 -27.76 7.39
C ASN A 82 -92.65 -29.19 7.71
N LYS A 83 -92.17 -30.22 6.91
CA LYS A 83 -92.57 -31.63 7.11
C LYS A 83 -91.33 -32.53 7.27
N PRO A 84 -91.44 -33.66 8.00
CA PRO A 84 -90.36 -34.64 8.02
C PRO A 84 -90.09 -35.16 6.65
N GLN A 85 -88.81 -35.22 6.30
CA GLN A 85 -88.28 -35.69 4.96
C GLN A 85 -87.60 -37.05 5.16
N LYS A 86 -87.94 -37.99 4.29
CA LYS A 86 -87.30 -39.33 4.22
C LYS A 86 -86.32 -39.35 3.02
N LEU A 87 -85.04 -39.65 3.28
CA LEU A 87 -84.05 -39.79 2.30
C LEU A 87 -83.51 -41.22 2.30
N HIS A 88 -83.35 -41.77 1.10
CA HIS A 88 -82.56 -42.99 0.82
C HIS A 88 -81.17 -42.56 0.41
N LEU A 89 -80.19 -43.13 1.10
CA LEU A 89 -78.77 -42.80 0.84
C LEU A 89 -78.09 -43.94 0.10
N ARG A 90 -77.35 -43.57 -0.94
CA ARG A 90 -76.37 -44.44 -1.57
C ARG A 90 -74.99 -44.01 -1.18
N PRO A 91 -74.20 -44.89 -0.52
CA PRO A 91 -72.83 -44.54 -0.10
C PRO A 91 -71.91 -44.37 -1.33
N PRO A 92 -70.74 -43.75 -1.15
CA PRO A 92 -69.69 -43.64 -2.16
C PRO A 92 -69.38 -45.03 -2.72
N VAL A 93 -69.07 -45.07 -4.02
CA VAL A 93 -68.77 -46.35 -4.74
C VAL A 93 -67.30 -46.74 -4.52
N SER A 94 -66.40 -45.76 -4.42
CA SER A 94 -65.00 -46.01 -4.21
C SER A 94 -64.70 -46.43 -2.76
N LYS A 95 -63.73 -47.30 -2.59
CA LYS A 95 -63.25 -47.75 -1.28
C LYS A 95 -62.40 -46.68 -0.56
N PHE A 96 -62.18 -45.54 -1.18
CA PHE A 96 -61.34 -44.46 -0.65
C PHE A 96 -62.17 -43.51 0.24
N PHE A 97 -63.47 -43.38 -0.05
CA PHE A 97 -64.42 -42.61 0.78
C PHE A 97 -65.34 -43.59 1.48
N THR A 98 -65.40 -43.50 2.79
CA THR A 98 -66.23 -44.38 3.60
C THR A 98 -67.18 -43.57 4.48
N THR A 99 -68.41 -44.05 4.61
CA THR A 99 -69.43 -43.49 5.48
C THR A 99 -70.11 -44.57 6.27
N LEU A 100 -70.33 -44.35 7.54
CA LEU A 100 -71.12 -45.21 8.41
C LEU A 100 -72.53 -44.60 8.59
N ILE A 101 -73.43 -44.87 7.63
CA ILE A 101 -74.73 -44.27 7.59
C ILE A 101 -75.84 -45.32 7.38
N PRO A 102 -77.03 -45.17 7.98
CA PRO A 102 -78.16 -45.99 7.64
C PRO A 102 -78.65 -45.69 6.23
N GLN A 103 -79.13 -46.73 5.50
CA GLN A 103 -79.60 -46.58 4.11
C GLN A 103 -80.80 -45.62 4.02
N ILE A 104 -81.54 -45.41 5.14
CA ILE A 104 -82.70 -44.55 5.21
C ILE A 104 -82.56 -43.64 6.42
N ILE A 105 -82.64 -42.32 6.19
CA ILE A 105 -82.71 -41.32 7.23
C ILE A 105 -84.04 -40.56 7.16
N VAL A 106 -84.60 -40.22 8.35
CA VAL A 106 -85.72 -39.32 8.45
C VAL A 106 -85.31 -38.10 9.22
N VAL A 107 -85.36 -36.90 8.58
CA VAL A 107 -84.98 -35.66 9.20
C VAL A 107 -86.20 -34.79 9.49
N SER A 108 -86.40 -34.49 10.74
CA SER A 108 -87.55 -33.66 11.24
C SER A 108 -87.44 -32.21 10.74
N PRO A 109 -88.55 -31.48 10.64
CA PRO A 109 -88.54 -30.08 10.23
C PRO A 109 -87.53 -29.23 11.06
N GLY A 110 -86.71 -28.40 10.43
CA GLY A 110 -85.76 -27.52 11.07
C GLY A 110 -84.54 -28.21 11.72
N THR A 111 -84.53 -29.54 11.76
CA THR A 111 -83.38 -30.30 12.33
C THR A 111 -82.33 -30.60 11.31
N SER A 112 -81.12 -30.93 11.79
CA SER A 112 -79.99 -31.31 10.97
C SER A 112 -79.56 -32.73 11.25
N PHE A 113 -79.14 -33.43 10.18
CA PHE A 113 -78.47 -34.74 10.25
C PHE A 113 -77.05 -34.64 9.79
N SER A 114 -76.13 -35.18 10.58
CA SER A 114 -74.65 -35.08 10.29
C SER A 114 -74.14 -36.45 9.81
N ILE A 115 -73.42 -36.46 8.69
CA ILE A 115 -72.79 -37.62 8.08
C ILE A 115 -71.29 -37.42 8.15
N SER A 116 -70.60 -38.34 8.82
CA SER A 116 -69.14 -38.38 8.81
C SER A 116 -68.66 -39.12 7.56
N VAL A 117 -67.86 -38.45 6.73
CA VAL A 117 -67.22 -39.00 5.54
C VAL A 117 -65.73 -39.07 5.79
N THR A 118 -65.18 -40.27 5.78
CA THR A 118 -63.74 -40.53 5.97
C THR A 118 -63.10 -40.81 4.65
N PHE A 119 -62.06 -40.04 4.33
CA PHE A 119 -61.22 -40.22 3.14
C PHE A 119 -59.91 -40.87 3.55
N ARG A 120 -59.51 -41.93 2.81
CA ARG A 120 -58.27 -42.70 3.02
C ARG A 120 -57.52 -42.85 1.72
N PRO A 121 -56.53 -41.96 1.43
CA PRO A 121 -55.74 -42.00 0.23
C PRO A 121 -54.74 -43.17 0.25
N LEU A 122 -54.62 -43.88 -0.85
CA LEU A 122 -53.62 -44.96 -1.05
C LEU A 122 -52.56 -44.58 -2.08
N GLN A 123 -52.83 -43.62 -2.96
CA GLN A 123 -51.94 -43.12 -4.00
C GLN A 123 -52.02 -41.60 -4.11
N ARG A 124 -51.02 -40.95 -4.66
CA ARG A 124 -51.06 -39.51 -4.97
C ARG A 124 -51.77 -39.27 -6.30
N CYS A 125 -53.07 -39.25 -6.29
CA CYS A 125 -53.92 -38.94 -7.45
C CYS A 125 -55.13 -38.12 -7.02
N GLU A 126 -55.86 -37.55 -7.93
CA GLU A 126 -57.16 -36.95 -7.66
C GLU A 126 -58.16 -38.03 -7.41
N TYR A 127 -59.00 -37.84 -6.43
CA TYR A 127 -60.10 -38.75 -6.10
C TYR A 127 -61.43 -38.00 -6.22
N GLU A 128 -62.37 -38.61 -6.92
CA GLU A 128 -63.70 -38.08 -7.08
C GLU A 128 -64.71 -39.18 -6.85
N ASP A 129 -65.74 -38.87 -6.07
CA ASP A 129 -66.86 -39.74 -5.75
C ASP A 129 -68.08 -38.92 -5.40
N SER A 130 -69.21 -39.50 -5.04
CA SER A 130 -70.41 -38.82 -4.61
C SER A 130 -71.25 -39.65 -3.65
N ILE A 131 -72.01 -38.95 -2.84
CA ILE A 131 -73.10 -39.52 -2.03
C ILE A 131 -74.41 -39.11 -2.69
N GLU A 132 -75.22 -40.09 -3.09
CA GLU A 132 -76.51 -39.84 -3.68
C GLU A 132 -77.63 -39.91 -2.61
N PHE A 133 -78.49 -38.90 -2.65
CA PHE A 133 -79.64 -38.78 -1.78
C PHE A 133 -80.93 -38.82 -2.61
N GLN A 134 -81.78 -39.80 -2.37
CA GLN A 134 -83.06 -40.00 -3.07
C GLN A 134 -84.25 -39.72 -2.14
N SER A 135 -85.13 -38.81 -2.54
CA SER A 135 -86.38 -38.47 -1.90
C SER A 135 -87.55 -38.87 -2.79
N LYS A 136 -88.77 -38.70 -2.34
CA LYS A 136 -89.96 -38.82 -3.14
C LYS A 136 -90.06 -37.81 -4.28
N ASP A 137 -89.44 -36.63 -4.07
CA ASP A 137 -89.53 -35.47 -4.96
C ASP A 137 -88.38 -35.40 -5.93
N GLY A 138 -87.42 -36.36 -5.97
CA GLY A 138 -86.26 -36.42 -6.82
C GLY A 138 -85.03 -36.91 -6.11
N SER A 139 -83.83 -36.77 -6.79
CA SER A 139 -82.56 -37.11 -6.23
C SER A 139 -81.59 -35.94 -6.35
N PHE A 140 -80.63 -35.86 -5.45
CA PHE A 140 -79.48 -34.98 -5.51
C PHE A 140 -78.23 -35.72 -5.05
N GLN A 141 -77.06 -35.21 -5.44
CA GLN A 141 -75.80 -35.78 -5.01
C GLN A 141 -74.90 -34.70 -4.44
N VAL A 142 -74.07 -35.11 -3.48
CA VAL A 142 -72.98 -34.30 -2.93
C VAL A 142 -71.67 -34.89 -3.41
N CYS A 143 -70.88 -34.09 -4.12
CA CYS A 143 -69.59 -34.49 -4.65
C CYS A 143 -68.57 -34.61 -3.52
N LEU A 144 -67.74 -35.67 -3.58
CA LEU A 144 -66.57 -35.88 -2.73
C LEU A 144 -65.35 -35.74 -3.59
N ARG A 145 -64.52 -34.75 -3.33
CA ARG A 145 -63.31 -34.50 -4.15
C ARG A 145 -62.09 -34.39 -3.26
N ALA A 146 -61.03 -35.09 -3.61
CA ALA A 146 -59.73 -34.88 -3.00
C ALA A 146 -58.71 -34.49 -4.08
N THR A 147 -58.19 -33.27 -3.91
CA THR A 147 -57.20 -32.72 -4.86
C THR A 147 -55.78 -33.08 -4.41
N ILE A 148 -54.89 -33.24 -5.34
CA ILE A 148 -53.48 -33.56 -5.02
C ILE A 148 -52.88 -32.41 -4.21
N PRO A 149 -52.27 -32.69 -3.05
CA PRO A 149 -51.54 -31.68 -2.30
C PRO A 149 -50.49 -31.02 -3.13
N CYS A 150 -50.47 -29.70 -3.19
CA CYS A 150 -49.55 -28.93 -3.99
C CYS A 150 -48.37 -28.43 -3.13
N TYR A 151 -47.18 -28.46 -3.72
CA TYR A 151 -46.05 -27.76 -3.17
C TYR A 151 -46.26 -26.24 -3.30
N ALA A 152 -45.91 -25.47 -2.28
CA ALA A 152 -46.02 -24.01 -2.28
C ALA A 152 -44.88 -23.40 -1.46
N LEU A 153 -44.12 -22.52 -2.11
CA LEU A 153 -43.13 -21.70 -1.43
C LEU A 153 -43.53 -20.23 -1.50
N GLU A 154 -43.38 -19.53 -0.39
CA GLU A 154 -43.50 -18.08 -0.30
C GLU A 154 -42.14 -17.43 -0.44
N VAL A 155 -42.00 -16.51 -1.41
CA VAL A 155 -40.82 -15.72 -1.70
C VAL A 155 -41.25 -14.28 -1.98
N PRO A 156 -40.42 -13.27 -1.74
CA PRO A 156 -40.71 -11.91 -2.15
C PRO A 156 -40.70 -11.78 -3.68
N ASP A 157 -41.51 -10.87 -4.22
CA ASP A 157 -41.54 -10.61 -5.67
C ASP A 157 -40.22 -10.02 -6.17
N SER A 158 -39.56 -9.17 -5.37
CA SER A 158 -38.29 -8.54 -5.70
C SER A 158 -37.40 -8.31 -4.48
N VAL A 159 -36.09 -8.29 -4.72
CA VAL A 159 -35.05 -8.01 -3.71
C VAL A 159 -34.13 -6.94 -4.26
N LEU A 160 -34.05 -5.80 -3.56
CA LEU A 160 -33.14 -4.71 -3.87
C LEU A 160 -31.87 -4.85 -3.01
N LEU A 161 -30.72 -4.90 -3.67
CA LEU A 161 -29.44 -4.98 -2.99
C LEU A 161 -28.86 -3.58 -2.74
N PRO A 162 -28.03 -3.42 -1.70
CA PRO A 162 -27.32 -2.17 -1.44
C PRO A 162 -26.42 -1.77 -2.63
N LEU A 163 -26.24 -0.46 -2.81
CA LEU A 163 -25.32 0.10 -3.80
C LEU A 163 -23.92 -0.52 -3.61
N CYS A 164 -23.31 -0.98 -4.71
CA CYS A 164 -22.03 -1.70 -4.67
C CYS A 164 -20.98 -1.01 -5.56
N ALA A 165 -19.74 -0.97 -5.08
CA ALA A 165 -18.62 -0.59 -5.93
C ALA A 165 -18.26 -1.74 -6.88
N VAL A 166 -17.84 -1.40 -8.10
CA VAL A 166 -17.31 -2.35 -9.08
C VAL A 166 -16.14 -3.13 -8.46
N GLN A 167 -16.06 -4.45 -8.75
CA GLN A 167 -15.09 -5.41 -8.18
C GLN A 167 -15.19 -5.61 -6.66
N HIS A 168 -16.21 -5.07 -6.00
CA HIS A 168 -16.55 -5.36 -4.60
C HIS A 168 -17.77 -6.29 -4.55
N SER A 169 -18.23 -6.59 -3.34
CA SER A 169 -19.43 -7.38 -3.13
C SER A 169 -20.37 -6.71 -2.15
N SER A 170 -21.66 -6.72 -2.46
CA SER A 170 -22.73 -6.42 -1.51
C SER A 170 -23.59 -7.64 -1.31
N HIS A 171 -24.30 -7.71 -0.21
CA HIS A 171 -25.20 -8.82 0.11
C HIS A 171 -26.44 -8.32 0.82
N THR A 172 -27.49 -9.09 0.65
CA THR A 172 -28.75 -8.93 1.41
C THR A 172 -29.36 -10.31 1.63
N THR A 173 -30.35 -10.39 2.51
CA THR A 173 -31.03 -11.64 2.81
C THR A 173 -32.53 -11.48 2.61
N PHE A 174 -33.18 -12.54 2.14
CA PHE A 174 -34.63 -12.65 2.14
C PHE A 174 -35.07 -14.00 2.69
N GLN A 175 -36.34 -14.10 3.03
CA GLN A 175 -36.91 -15.29 3.64
C GLN A 175 -37.60 -16.15 2.58
N LEU A 176 -37.30 -17.44 2.60
CA LEU A 176 -37.97 -18.50 1.85
C LEU A 176 -38.77 -19.33 2.84
N LYS A 177 -40.08 -19.44 2.62
CA LYS A 177 -40.98 -20.18 3.52
C LYS A 177 -41.71 -21.27 2.79
N ASN A 178 -41.77 -22.45 3.38
CA ASN A 178 -42.61 -23.51 2.89
C ASN A 178 -44.06 -23.31 3.37
N ALA A 179 -44.94 -22.85 2.49
CA ALA A 179 -46.36 -22.65 2.79
C ALA A 179 -47.18 -23.93 2.62
N SER A 180 -46.57 -25.00 2.11
CA SER A 180 -47.25 -26.30 1.94
C SER A 180 -47.13 -27.17 3.21
N LYS A 181 -47.95 -28.21 3.28
CA LYS A 181 -47.85 -29.23 4.31
C LYS A 181 -46.94 -30.40 3.94
N LEU A 182 -46.27 -30.29 2.80
CA LEU A 182 -45.35 -31.30 2.30
C LEU A 182 -43.91 -30.84 2.56
N GLN A 183 -43.04 -31.77 2.89
CA GLN A 183 -41.61 -31.53 2.90
C GLN A 183 -41.16 -31.24 1.46
N THR A 184 -40.45 -30.12 1.29
CA THR A 184 -40.16 -29.54 -0.03
C THR A 184 -38.67 -29.35 -0.19
N CYS A 185 -38.08 -29.96 -1.21
CA CYS A 185 -36.74 -29.63 -1.67
C CYS A 185 -36.80 -28.35 -2.51
N PHE A 186 -35.79 -27.51 -2.40
CA PHE A 186 -35.65 -26.34 -3.26
C PHE A 186 -34.26 -26.28 -3.88
N GLN A 187 -34.16 -25.68 -5.06
CA GLN A 187 -32.92 -25.43 -5.75
C GLN A 187 -33.01 -24.09 -6.50
N TRP A 188 -32.08 -23.19 -6.17
CA TRP A 188 -31.94 -21.91 -6.84
C TRP A 188 -31.07 -22.03 -8.09
N VAL A 189 -31.48 -21.34 -9.16
CA VAL A 189 -30.73 -21.16 -10.40
C VAL A 189 -30.65 -19.66 -10.66
N CYS A 190 -29.43 -19.13 -10.65
CA CYS A 190 -29.16 -17.73 -10.92
C CYS A 190 -27.82 -17.61 -11.64
N ALA A 191 -27.73 -16.70 -12.61
CA ALA A 191 -26.48 -16.44 -13.30
C ALA A 191 -25.68 -15.31 -12.61
N ALA A 192 -24.38 -15.22 -12.94
CA ALA A 192 -23.58 -14.07 -12.55
C ALA A 192 -24.22 -12.76 -13.05
N PRO A 193 -24.06 -11.65 -12.30
CA PRO A 193 -23.21 -11.41 -11.15
C PRO A 193 -23.83 -11.72 -9.77
N PHE A 194 -25.01 -12.35 -9.74
CA PHE A 194 -25.69 -12.72 -8.49
C PHE A 194 -25.40 -14.17 -8.12
N GLN A 195 -25.32 -14.43 -6.84
CA GLN A 195 -25.18 -15.77 -6.27
C GLN A 195 -26.09 -15.87 -5.03
N LEU A 196 -26.85 -16.96 -4.92
CA LEU A 196 -27.72 -17.24 -3.78
C LEU A 196 -27.11 -18.33 -2.91
N SER A 197 -27.27 -18.20 -1.60
CA SER A 197 -26.78 -19.17 -0.62
C SER A 197 -27.78 -19.29 0.56
N PRO A 198 -28.19 -20.53 0.94
CA PRO A 198 -27.90 -21.80 0.33
C PRO A 198 -28.54 -21.94 -1.06
N GLU A 199 -27.84 -22.59 -2.00
CA GLU A 199 -28.31 -22.82 -3.37
C GLU A 199 -29.39 -23.90 -3.43
N HIS A 200 -29.37 -24.87 -2.53
CA HIS A 200 -30.34 -25.94 -2.41
C HIS A 200 -30.57 -26.31 -0.95
N GLY A 201 -31.68 -26.95 -0.69
CA GLY A 201 -32.01 -27.37 0.67
C GLY A 201 -33.36 -28.07 0.75
N LEU A 202 -33.72 -28.48 1.97
CA LEU A 202 -34.94 -29.16 2.31
C LEU A 202 -35.69 -28.35 3.38
N LEU A 203 -36.97 -28.09 3.16
CA LEU A 203 -37.84 -27.38 4.09
C LEU A 203 -38.98 -28.27 4.53
N ASN A 204 -39.10 -28.44 5.83
CA ASN A 204 -40.29 -29.05 6.45
C ASN A 204 -41.53 -28.14 6.30
N PRO A 205 -42.73 -28.65 6.47
CA PRO A 205 -43.93 -27.83 6.47
C PRO A 205 -43.84 -26.64 7.42
N SER A 206 -44.19 -25.45 6.93
CA SER A 206 -44.12 -24.16 7.64
C SER A 206 -42.71 -23.72 8.06
N GLN A 207 -41.66 -24.41 7.65
CA GLN A 207 -40.28 -24.02 7.94
C GLN A 207 -39.87 -22.85 7.05
N GLU A 208 -39.04 -21.96 7.62
CA GLU A 208 -38.45 -20.79 6.97
C GLU A 208 -36.94 -20.95 6.85
N CYS A 209 -36.36 -20.43 5.77
CA CYS A 209 -34.93 -20.38 5.52
C CYS A 209 -34.53 -19.00 5.03
N HIS A 210 -33.40 -18.47 5.55
CA HIS A 210 -32.84 -17.23 5.05
C HIS A 210 -31.92 -17.50 3.86
N ILE A 211 -32.24 -16.89 2.73
CA ILE A 211 -31.45 -16.94 1.52
C ILE A 211 -30.64 -15.66 1.41
N THR A 212 -29.31 -15.78 1.40
CA THR A 212 -28.38 -14.67 1.19
C THR A 212 -28.11 -14.51 -0.29
N VAL A 213 -28.35 -13.32 -0.81
CA VAL A 213 -27.97 -12.93 -2.19
C VAL A 213 -26.68 -12.15 -2.12
N VAL A 214 -25.67 -12.59 -2.84
CA VAL A 214 -24.38 -11.91 -3.01
C VAL A 214 -24.31 -11.37 -4.42
N PHE A 215 -23.96 -10.10 -4.55
CA PHE A 215 -23.80 -9.37 -5.80
C PHE A 215 -22.35 -8.96 -6.00
N ARG A 216 -21.74 -9.31 -7.16
CA ARG A 216 -20.33 -9.03 -7.49
C ARG A 216 -20.23 -8.41 -8.88
N PRO A 217 -20.48 -7.09 -9.04
CA PRO A 217 -20.46 -6.43 -10.34
C PRO A 217 -19.05 -6.30 -10.91
N GLN A 218 -18.92 -6.45 -12.23
CA GLN A 218 -17.70 -6.18 -12.98
C GLN A 218 -17.74 -4.81 -13.68
N GLU A 219 -18.95 -4.26 -13.88
CA GLU A 219 -19.18 -2.98 -14.56
C GLU A 219 -20.17 -2.12 -13.77
N ALA A 220 -20.12 -0.79 -13.97
CA ALA A 220 -21.03 0.15 -13.32
C ALA A 220 -22.33 0.27 -14.10
N LEU A 221 -23.26 -0.64 -13.83
CA LEU A 221 -24.55 -0.74 -14.50
C LEU A 221 -25.69 -0.91 -13.49
N VAL A 222 -26.91 -0.76 -13.97
CA VAL A 222 -28.12 -1.23 -13.28
C VAL A 222 -28.33 -2.69 -13.66
N TYR A 223 -28.37 -3.56 -12.68
CA TYR A 223 -28.56 -5.00 -12.87
C TYR A 223 -29.97 -5.38 -12.45
N GLN A 224 -30.67 -6.09 -13.35
CA GLN A 224 -31.98 -6.68 -13.08
C GLN A 224 -31.97 -8.11 -13.63
N GLN A 225 -32.23 -9.08 -12.78
CA GLN A 225 -32.18 -10.47 -13.14
C GLN A 225 -33.20 -11.29 -12.36
N GLN A 226 -33.86 -12.22 -13.03
CA GLN A 226 -34.74 -13.17 -12.35
C GLN A 226 -33.92 -14.37 -11.85
N ALA A 227 -34.04 -14.65 -10.57
CA ALA A 227 -33.59 -15.89 -9.95
C ALA A 227 -34.75 -16.89 -9.95
N TYR A 228 -34.48 -18.11 -10.34
CA TYR A 228 -35.47 -19.18 -10.44
C TYR A 228 -35.26 -20.17 -9.29
N CYS A 229 -36.32 -20.46 -8.54
CA CYS A 229 -36.33 -21.50 -7.54
C CYS A 229 -37.17 -22.67 -8.04
N ARG A 230 -36.54 -23.80 -8.27
CA ARG A 230 -37.24 -25.07 -8.53
C ARG A 230 -37.51 -25.75 -7.19
N PHE A 231 -38.74 -26.26 -7.00
CA PHE A 231 -39.10 -26.91 -5.77
C PHE A 231 -40.11 -28.01 -5.96
N GLY A 232 -40.11 -29.03 -5.09
CA GLY A 232 -40.96 -30.19 -5.18
C GLY A 232 -40.45 -31.36 -4.35
N GLU A 233 -40.74 -32.56 -4.80
CA GLU A 233 -40.21 -33.81 -4.24
C GLU A 233 -38.77 -34.03 -4.71
N GLU A 234 -37.97 -34.68 -3.90
CA GLU A 234 -36.60 -35.00 -4.23
C GLU A 234 -36.53 -35.93 -5.47
N GLY A 235 -35.83 -35.46 -6.52
CA GLY A 235 -35.68 -36.20 -7.78
C GLY A 235 -36.77 -35.94 -8.84
N ASP A 236 -37.79 -35.11 -8.55
CA ASP A 236 -38.81 -34.75 -9.55
C ASP A 236 -38.29 -33.73 -10.56
N LYS A 237 -38.23 -34.14 -11.85
CA LYS A 237 -37.80 -33.25 -12.96
C LYS A 237 -38.88 -32.23 -13.36
N ALA A 238 -40.13 -32.44 -12.96
CA ALA A 238 -41.29 -31.62 -13.31
C ALA A 238 -41.74 -30.68 -12.16
N GLY A 239 -40.86 -30.41 -11.20
CA GLY A 239 -41.17 -29.62 -10.01
C GLY A 239 -41.73 -28.21 -10.31
N SER A 240 -42.43 -27.67 -9.35
CA SER A 240 -42.93 -26.29 -9.41
C SER A 240 -41.77 -25.29 -9.44
N CYS A 241 -42.04 -24.09 -9.98
CA CYS A 241 -41.03 -23.03 -10.07
C CYS A 241 -41.62 -21.69 -9.56
N CYS A 242 -40.83 -20.95 -8.77
CA CYS A 242 -41.10 -19.55 -8.45
C CYS A 242 -39.90 -18.68 -8.84
N THR A 243 -40.13 -17.39 -8.95
CA THR A 243 -39.13 -16.42 -9.39
C THR A 243 -39.04 -15.25 -8.45
N VAL A 244 -37.83 -14.73 -8.26
CA VAL A 244 -37.56 -13.50 -7.52
C VAL A 244 -36.77 -12.56 -8.41
N LEU A 245 -37.23 -11.30 -8.54
CA LEU A 245 -36.52 -10.27 -9.29
C LEU A 245 -35.42 -9.67 -8.40
N LEU A 246 -34.17 -9.90 -8.76
CA LEU A 246 -32.99 -9.31 -8.12
C LEU A 246 -32.65 -8.01 -8.79
N GLN A 247 -32.51 -6.93 -8.03
CA GLN A 247 -32.18 -5.59 -8.51
C GLN A 247 -30.97 -5.06 -7.76
N ALA A 248 -29.99 -4.53 -8.47
CA ALA A 248 -28.79 -3.95 -7.90
C ALA A 248 -28.24 -2.82 -8.76
N LEU A 249 -27.55 -1.87 -8.14
CA LEU A 249 -26.85 -0.79 -8.80
C LEU A 249 -25.37 -0.88 -8.47
N ALA A 250 -24.52 -0.82 -9.49
CA ALA A 250 -23.08 -0.71 -9.33
C ALA A 250 -22.56 0.65 -9.81
N LYS A 251 -21.53 1.15 -9.14
CA LYS A 251 -20.84 2.40 -9.49
C LYS A 251 -19.33 2.20 -9.46
N TYR A 252 -18.61 2.91 -10.33
CA TYR A 252 -17.15 2.98 -10.24
C TYR A 252 -16.76 3.78 -9.00
N PRO A 253 -15.88 3.24 -8.12
CA PRO A 253 -15.26 4.04 -7.08
C PRO A 253 -14.29 5.03 -7.73
N CYS A 254 -14.10 6.19 -7.11
CA CYS A 254 -13.20 7.22 -7.56
C CYS A 254 -12.47 7.79 -6.34
N LEU A 255 -11.18 8.05 -6.48
CA LEU A 255 -10.37 8.71 -5.47
C LEU A 255 -9.64 9.89 -6.09
N GLN A 256 -9.56 10.97 -5.33
CA GLN A 256 -8.85 12.20 -5.70
C GLN A 256 -7.83 12.52 -4.63
N LEU A 257 -6.63 12.92 -5.07
CA LEU A 257 -5.64 13.50 -4.17
C LEU A 257 -5.97 14.98 -3.97
N ARG A 258 -6.04 15.39 -2.71
CA ARG A 258 -6.16 16.80 -2.31
C ARG A 258 -4.92 17.18 -1.55
N ASP A 259 -4.18 18.13 -2.08
CA ASP A 259 -3.04 18.73 -1.39
C ASP A 259 -3.52 19.99 -0.65
N GLN A 260 -3.06 20.16 0.58
CA GLN A 260 -3.30 21.38 1.35
C GLN A 260 -2.40 22.55 0.91
N ALA A 261 -1.41 22.29 0.03
CA ALA A 261 -0.51 23.31 -0.49
C ALA A 261 -1.14 24.07 -1.65
N THR A 262 -1.19 25.36 -1.50
CA THR A 262 -1.41 26.51 -2.40
C THR A 262 -1.78 26.29 -3.87
N LYS A 263 -2.74 27.10 -4.31
CA LYS A 263 -3.37 27.16 -5.65
C LYS A 263 -2.41 27.39 -6.84
N GLU A 264 -1.13 27.58 -6.63
CA GLU A 264 -0.18 28.05 -7.65
C GLU A 264 0.58 26.97 -8.44
N GLU A 265 0.53 25.70 -8.04
CA GLU A 265 1.33 24.64 -8.70
C GLU A 265 0.53 23.67 -9.60
N LYS A 266 -0.66 24.06 -10.06
CA LYS A 266 -1.54 23.19 -10.88
C LYS A 266 -1.24 23.18 -12.38
N GLU A 267 -0.16 23.76 -12.86
CA GLU A 267 0.06 23.89 -14.32
C GLU A 267 0.56 22.66 -15.06
N HIS A 268 0.94 21.58 -14.40
CA HIS A 268 1.40 20.35 -15.06
C HIS A 268 0.78 19.09 -14.49
N GLY A 269 -0.47 18.84 -14.76
CA GLY A 269 -1.14 17.52 -14.86
C GLY A 269 -0.94 16.44 -13.81
N GLY A 270 -0.22 16.64 -12.71
CA GLY A 270 0.05 15.66 -11.65
C GLY A 270 0.17 16.30 -10.28
N SER A 271 -0.30 15.61 -9.23
CA SER A 271 -0.08 16.04 -7.85
C SER A 271 1.39 15.88 -7.49
N VAL A 272 2.01 16.95 -6.94
CA VAL A 272 3.42 16.97 -6.50
C VAL A 272 3.47 17.34 -5.03
N LEU A 273 4.14 16.54 -4.21
CA LEU A 273 4.41 16.84 -2.80
C LEU A 273 5.89 17.22 -2.66
N HIS A 274 6.14 18.50 -2.48
CA HIS A 274 7.47 19.10 -2.37
C HIS A 274 7.91 19.15 -0.92
N PHE A 275 9.04 18.54 -0.55
CA PHE A 275 9.61 18.60 0.80
C PHE A 275 10.62 19.76 0.96
N GLY A 276 11.08 20.35 -0.16
CA GLY A 276 12.12 21.36 -0.12
C GLY A 276 13.47 20.80 0.26
N SER A 277 14.30 21.61 0.90
CA SER A 277 15.65 21.23 1.34
C SER A 277 15.63 20.80 2.80
N VAL A 278 16.02 19.57 3.08
CA VAL A 278 16.06 18.97 4.42
C VAL A 278 17.51 18.63 4.76
N ALA A 279 17.94 18.95 5.96
CA ALA A 279 19.28 18.65 6.43
C ALA A 279 19.46 17.12 6.57
N VAL A 280 20.64 16.65 6.22
CA VAL A 280 21.01 15.23 6.40
C VAL A 280 20.81 14.81 7.86
N GLY A 281 20.21 13.62 8.07
CA GLY A 281 19.92 13.11 9.41
C GLY A 281 18.68 13.71 10.08
N GLN A 282 18.01 14.68 9.45
CA GLN A 282 16.71 15.19 9.87
C GLN A 282 15.60 14.58 9.02
N CYS A 283 14.37 14.63 9.53
CA CYS A 283 13.20 14.20 8.81
C CYS A 283 12.16 15.32 8.75
N LEU A 284 11.43 15.39 7.64
CA LEU A 284 10.32 16.31 7.46
C LEU A 284 9.07 15.52 7.09
N GLN A 285 7.94 15.86 7.73
CA GLN A 285 6.65 15.26 7.47
C GLN A 285 5.76 16.22 6.70
N LYS A 286 5.09 15.70 5.69
CA LYS A 286 4.01 16.38 4.96
C LYS A 286 2.83 15.44 4.78
N HIS A 287 1.64 16.03 4.63
CA HIS A 287 0.39 15.31 4.54
C HIS A 287 -0.28 15.59 3.21
N PHE A 288 -1.03 14.62 2.72
CA PHE A 288 -2.00 14.78 1.66
C PHE A 288 -3.26 14.00 1.98
N ASP A 289 -4.39 14.43 1.41
CA ASP A 289 -5.67 13.81 1.65
C ASP A 289 -6.10 12.97 0.44
N ILE A 290 -6.56 11.75 0.70
CA ILE A 290 -7.24 10.89 -0.27
C ILE A 290 -8.73 11.09 -0.07
N PHE A 291 -9.40 11.77 -0.99
CA PHE A 291 -10.83 12.08 -0.96
C PHE A 291 -11.62 11.14 -1.87
N ASN A 292 -12.76 10.65 -1.37
CA ASN A 292 -13.68 9.85 -2.15
C ASN A 292 -14.92 10.65 -2.58
N PRO A 293 -14.98 11.18 -3.82
CA PRO A 293 -16.17 11.86 -4.33
C PRO A 293 -17.26 10.92 -4.82
N SER A 294 -17.00 9.61 -4.87
CA SER A 294 -17.96 8.63 -5.36
C SER A 294 -19.00 8.25 -4.30
N PRO A 295 -20.19 7.80 -4.70
CA PRO A 295 -21.24 7.39 -3.75
C PRO A 295 -21.03 5.99 -3.15
N VAL A 296 -19.90 5.35 -3.43
CA VAL A 296 -19.55 4.01 -2.94
C VAL A 296 -18.23 4.05 -2.19
N THR A 297 -18.05 3.13 -1.24
CA THR A 297 -16.77 2.98 -0.54
C THR A 297 -15.68 2.61 -1.52
N ALA A 298 -14.55 3.31 -1.46
CA ALA A 298 -13.40 3.10 -2.31
C ALA A 298 -12.25 2.46 -1.52
N SER A 299 -11.81 1.28 -1.94
CA SER A 299 -10.65 0.60 -1.38
C SER A 299 -9.40 0.97 -2.18
N PHE A 300 -8.33 1.37 -1.49
CA PHE A 300 -7.10 1.79 -2.15
C PHE A 300 -5.86 1.05 -1.69
N SER A 301 -4.85 1.12 -2.52
CA SER A 301 -3.48 0.77 -2.19
C SER A 301 -2.51 1.80 -2.77
N LEU A 302 -1.58 2.26 -1.94
CA LEU A 302 -0.44 3.08 -2.35
C LEU A 302 0.74 2.16 -2.62
N SER A 303 1.33 2.27 -3.80
CA SER A 303 2.51 1.52 -4.20
C SER A 303 3.51 2.44 -4.89
N ARG A 304 4.79 2.12 -4.76
CA ARG A 304 5.85 2.85 -5.47
C ARG A 304 5.91 2.42 -6.92
N LEU A 305 6.13 3.39 -7.79
CA LEU A 305 6.30 3.16 -9.22
C LEU A 305 7.79 2.96 -9.58
N SER A 306 8.57 2.29 -8.73
CA SER A 306 9.99 2.13 -8.96
C SER A 306 10.32 0.83 -9.68
N GLY A 307 10.86 0.95 -10.89
CA GLY A 307 11.52 -0.15 -11.59
C GLY A 307 12.95 -0.44 -11.07
N ARG A 308 13.44 0.29 -10.08
CA ARG A 308 14.72 0.05 -9.42
C ARG A 308 14.50 0.09 -7.91
N VAL A 309 14.80 -1.02 -7.26
CA VAL A 309 14.93 -1.05 -5.79
C VAL A 309 16.10 -0.12 -5.47
N PRO A 310 15.92 0.93 -4.66
CA PRO A 310 17.03 1.76 -4.21
C PRO A 310 18.06 0.85 -3.51
N LEU A 311 19.34 1.03 -3.79
CA LEU A 311 20.44 0.31 -3.10
C LEU A 311 20.43 0.57 -1.58
N PHE A 312 19.83 1.66 -1.15
CA PHE A 312 19.54 2.02 0.24
C PHE A 312 18.04 2.16 0.38
N GLY A 313 17.47 1.88 1.56
CA GLY A 313 16.05 1.97 1.84
C GLY A 313 15.47 3.30 1.34
N SER A 314 14.17 3.32 1.05
CA SER A 314 13.53 4.52 0.52
C SER A 314 13.63 5.67 1.52
N GLU A 315 13.97 6.85 1.02
CA GLU A 315 14.02 8.10 1.79
C GLU A 315 12.63 8.65 2.11
N PHE A 316 11.58 8.20 1.37
CA PHE A 316 10.21 8.55 1.65
C PHE A 316 9.47 7.35 2.25
N THR A 317 8.76 7.57 3.35
CA THR A 317 7.93 6.56 4.01
C THR A 317 6.52 7.08 4.21
N CYS A 318 5.51 6.22 4.00
CA CYS A 318 4.10 6.54 4.23
C CYS A 318 3.59 5.78 5.45
N ASP A 319 2.80 6.43 6.28
CA ASP A 319 2.15 5.84 7.46
C ASP A 319 1.04 4.85 7.06
N VAL A 320 0.31 5.17 5.98
CA VAL A 320 -0.79 4.34 5.47
C VAL A 320 -0.54 3.97 4.02
N THR A 321 -0.52 2.66 3.73
CA THR A 321 -0.33 2.13 2.37
C THR A 321 -1.56 1.46 1.79
N ARG A 322 -2.58 1.15 2.60
CA ARG A 322 -3.85 0.55 2.19
C ARG A 322 -4.97 1.00 3.10
N GLY A 323 -6.17 1.12 2.55
CA GLY A 323 -7.32 1.52 3.34
C GLY A 323 -8.61 1.56 2.53
N ASN A 324 -9.69 1.97 3.22
CA ASN A 324 -11.01 2.21 2.64
C ASN A 324 -11.42 3.63 3.01
N VAL A 325 -11.99 4.34 2.04
CA VAL A 325 -12.53 5.69 2.23
C VAL A 325 -14.03 5.64 1.95
N ALA A 326 -14.84 6.03 2.92
CA ALA A 326 -16.29 6.06 2.77
C ALA A 326 -16.73 7.18 1.80
N PRO A 327 -17.95 7.12 1.25
CA PRO A 327 -18.46 8.14 0.35
C PRO A 327 -18.42 9.54 0.96
N GLY A 328 -17.81 10.50 0.26
CA GLY A 328 -17.69 11.89 0.69
C GLY A 328 -16.67 12.14 1.81
N GLU A 329 -15.95 11.13 2.26
CA GLU A 329 -14.92 11.25 3.29
C GLU A 329 -13.53 11.43 2.70
N SER A 330 -12.61 11.92 3.54
CA SER A 330 -11.18 12.06 3.27
C SER A 330 -10.37 11.27 4.28
N LEU A 331 -9.30 10.64 3.81
CA LEU A 331 -8.29 10.01 4.65
C LEU A 331 -6.97 10.77 4.48
N GLN A 332 -6.41 11.26 5.56
CA GLN A 332 -5.11 11.91 5.57
C GLN A 332 -4.00 10.85 5.60
N VAL A 333 -3.00 11.03 4.74
CA VAL A 333 -1.78 10.20 4.68
C VAL A 333 -0.58 11.08 4.97
N THR A 334 0.26 10.62 5.88
CA THR A 334 1.52 11.29 6.25
C THR A 334 2.68 10.66 5.50
N VAL A 335 3.44 11.49 4.80
CA VAL A 335 4.70 11.10 4.18
C VAL A 335 5.85 11.72 4.96
N THR A 336 6.79 10.88 5.38
CA THR A 336 8.02 11.30 6.03
C THR A 336 9.18 11.20 5.05
N TYR A 337 9.89 12.30 4.85
CA TYR A 337 11.13 12.37 4.06
C TYR A 337 12.32 12.39 5.00
N SER A 338 13.23 11.43 4.84
CA SER A 338 14.45 11.25 5.65
C SER A 338 15.65 11.03 4.73
N PRO A 339 16.25 12.11 4.20
CA PRO A 339 17.38 11.99 3.28
C PRO A 339 18.65 11.52 3.99
N ALA A 340 19.40 10.63 3.32
CA ALA A 340 20.63 10.03 3.84
C ALA A 340 21.92 10.52 3.14
N VAL A 341 21.82 10.97 1.89
CA VAL A 341 22.98 11.37 1.07
C VAL A 341 22.91 12.86 0.76
N VAL A 342 23.96 13.58 1.14
CA VAL A 342 24.06 15.03 0.94
C VAL A 342 24.15 15.42 -0.54
N GLU A 343 23.72 16.63 -0.87
CA GLU A 343 23.77 17.23 -2.22
C GLU A 343 23.03 16.40 -3.28
N THR A 344 22.04 15.58 -2.86
CA THR A 344 21.20 14.80 -3.76
C THR A 344 19.78 15.35 -3.80
N VAL A 345 19.13 15.11 -4.94
CA VAL A 345 17.71 15.37 -5.13
C VAL A 345 17.00 14.02 -5.22
N SER A 346 16.09 13.79 -4.27
CA SER A 346 15.29 12.59 -4.22
C SER A 346 13.99 12.81 -4.97
N VAL A 347 13.66 11.90 -5.87
CA VAL A 347 12.40 11.90 -6.63
C VAL A 347 11.81 10.51 -6.60
N GLU A 348 10.57 10.40 -6.14
CA GLU A 348 9.82 9.15 -6.12
C GLU A 348 8.39 9.36 -6.62
N TYR A 349 7.79 8.32 -7.20
CA TYR A 349 6.42 8.33 -7.66
C TYR A 349 5.62 7.29 -6.90
N LEU A 350 4.52 7.73 -6.29
CA LEU A 350 3.53 6.87 -5.67
C LEU A 350 2.34 6.70 -6.62
N SER A 351 1.92 5.47 -6.83
CA SER A 351 0.69 5.13 -7.55
C SER A 351 -0.41 4.84 -6.53
N LEU A 352 -1.47 5.64 -6.57
CA LEU A 352 -2.71 5.40 -5.85
C LEU A 352 -3.63 4.56 -6.73
N LYS A 353 -3.76 3.28 -6.39
CA LYS A 353 -4.64 2.33 -7.06
C LYS A 353 -5.93 2.18 -6.27
N CYS A 354 -7.05 2.45 -6.90
CA CYS A 354 -8.38 2.21 -6.34
C CYS A 354 -8.98 0.96 -6.99
N ARG A 355 -9.38 -0.01 -6.16
CA ARG A 355 -9.95 -1.26 -6.65
C ARG A 355 -11.28 -1.01 -7.35
N GLY A 356 -11.38 -1.39 -8.61
CA GLY A 356 -12.56 -1.19 -9.45
C GLY A 356 -12.65 0.18 -10.11
N ALA A 357 -11.71 1.10 -9.90
CA ALA A 357 -11.64 2.36 -10.62
C ALA A 357 -11.06 2.18 -12.03
N LEU A 358 -11.40 3.10 -12.93
CA LEU A 358 -10.91 3.07 -14.31
C LEU A 358 -9.48 3.60 -14.47
N ASN A 359 -9.07 4.52 -13.59
CA ASN A 359 -7.79 5.22 -13.67
C ASN A 359 -6.99 5.08 -12.39
N GLU A 360 -5.65 5.13 -12.54
CA GLU A 360 -4.70 5.27 -11.44
C GLU A 360 -4.29 6.73 -11.29
N THR A 361 -4.05 7.18 -10.07
CA THR A 361 -3.58 8.53 -9.79
C THR A 361 -2.13 8.46 -9.33
N LEU A 362 -1.27 9.31 -9.91
CA LEU A 362 0.14 9.40 -9.55
C LEU A 362 0.40 10.62 -8.67
N LEU A 363 1.20 10.42 -7.62
CA LEU A 363 1.74 11.47 -6.76
C LEU A 363 3.26 11.46 -6.89
N LYS A 364 3.84 12.59 -7.28
CA LYS A 364 5.28 12.80 -7.32
C LYS A 364 5.74 13.35 -5.97
N LEU A 365 6.74 12.70 -5.36
CA LEU A 365 7.42 13.17 -4.16
C LEU A 365 8.77 13.74 -4.56
N THR A 366 9.13 14.92 -4.05
CA THR A 366 10.43 15.54 -4.32
C THR A 366 11.00 16.19 -3.05
N GLY A 367 12.30 16.02 -2.87
CA GLY A 367 13.04 16.64 -1.78
C GLY A 367 14.52 16.76 -2.14
N SER A 368 15.23 17.67 -1.50
CA SER A 368 16.68 17.79 -1.63
C SER A 368 17.34 17.65 -0.27
N CYS A 369 18.47 16.95 -0.25
CA CYS A 369 19.29 16.82 0.95
C CYS A 369 20.37 17.90 0.98
N ILE A 370 20.40 18.68 2.04
CA ILE A 370 21.48 19.64 2.29
C ILE A 370 22.40 19.10 3.39
N GLY A 371 23.70 19.23 3.14
CA GLY A 371 24.73 18.88 4.09
C GLY A 371 25.53 20.08 4.58
N PRO A 372 26.48 19.86 5.51
CA PRO A 372 27.36 20.91 5.98
C PRO A 372 28.31 21.39 4.86
N LYS A 373 28.48 22.71 4.72
CA LYS A 373 29.47 23.33 3.82
C LYS A 373 30.53 24.00 4.67
N VAL A 374 31.64 23.31 4.83
CA VAL A 374 32.73 23.75 5.73
C VAL A 374 33.99 23.97 4.92
N SER A 375 34.74 25.01 5.29
CA SER A 375 36.04 25.32 4.70
C SER A 375 37.03 25.70 5.80
N LEU A 376 38.30 25.45 5.54
CA LEU A 376 39.42 25.95 6.37
C LEU A 376 39.88 27.31 5.86
N SER A 377 40.26 28.20 6.73
CA SER A 377 40.83 29.52 6.39
C SER A 377 42.16 29.40 5.67
N THR A 378 42.87 28.30 5.88
CA THR A 378 44.14 27.97 5.21
C THR A 378 44.27 26.46 4.96
N SER A 379 44.97 26.10 3.91
CA SER A 379 45.29 24.70 3.62
C SER A 379 46.67 24.29 4.17
N VAL A 380 47.50 25.25 4.58
CA VAL A 380 48.83 25.02 5.12
C VAL A 380 49.04 25.92 6.33
N VAL A 381 49.53 25.35 7.44
CA VAL A 381 49.99 26.11 8.61
C VAL A 381 51.51 26.02 8.68
N ASP A 382 52.15 27.15 8.48
CA ASP A 382 53.59 27.28 8.56
C ASP A 382 54.01 27.84 9.92
N PHE A 383 54.75 27.05 10.67
CA PHE A 383 55.29 27.45 11.99
C PHE A 383 56.64 28.11 11.92
N GLY A 384 57.23 28.17 10.71
CA GLY A 384 58.55 28.74 10.50
C GLY A 384 59.68 27.89 11.09
N CYS A 385 60.75 28.57 11.50
CA CYS A 385 61.90 27.95 12.15
C CYS A 385 61.90 28.16 13.64
N VAL A 386 61.93 27.05 14.42
CA VAL A 386 61.76 27.05 15.88
C VAL A 386 62.95 26.34 16.52
N GLU A 387 63.49 26.87 17.61
CA GLU A 387 64.54 26.26 18.39
C GLU A 387 64.06 24.95 19.07
N GLU A 388 64.97 23.98 19.19
CA GLU A 388 64.65 22.71 19.84
C GLU A 388 64.12 22.89 21.25
N GLY A 389 62.95 22.27 21.56
CA GLY A 389 62.22 22.43 22.82
C GLY A 389 61.34 23.65 22.90
N GLY A 390 61.42 24.56 21.92
CA GLY A 390 60.53 25.72 21.82
C GLY A 390 59.10 25.30 21.42
N ALA A 391 58.16 26.24 21.47
CA ALA A 391 56.78 26.03 21.04
C ALA A 391 56.23 27.25 20.31
N VAL A 392 55.60 27.02 19.16
CA VAL A 392 54.90 28.05 18.37
C VAL A 392 53.44 27.67 18.19
N ILE A 393 52.57 28.69 18.34
CA ILE A 393 51.10 28.54 18.18
C ILE A 393 50.67 29.39 17.00
N GLN A 394 49.96 28.76 16.07
CA GLN A 394 49.30 29.43 14.95
C GLN A 394 47.78 29.23 15.08
N THR A 395 47.00 30.20 14.63
CA THR A 395 45.54 30.13 14.64
C THR A 395 45.00 29.96 13.23
N MET A 396 43.98 29.13 13.10
CA MET A 396 43.23 28.93 11.88
C MET A 396 41.74 28.87 12.20
N GLU A 397 40.91 29.06 11.21
CA GLU A 397 39.46 29.04 11.38
C GLU A 397 38.84 27.91 10.55
N LEU A 398 37.88 27.24 11.16
CA LEU A 398 36.95 26.31 10.51
C LEU A 398 35.62 27.05 10.35
N VAL A 399 35.25 27.34 9.09
CA VAL A 399 34.10 28.19 8.76
C VAL A 399 32.97 27.31 8.21
N ASN A 400 31.79 27.37 8.81
CA ASN A 400 30.59 26.71 8.31
C ASN A 400 29.70 27.73 7.59
N SER A 401 29.63 27.66 6.28
CA SER A 401 28.79 28.52 5.43
C SER A 401 27.38 28.00 5.19
N SER A 402 27.06 26.81 5.71
CA SER A 402 25.73 26.18 5.53
C SER A 402 24.79 26.50 6.68
N SER A 403 23.50 26.23 6.45
CA SER A 403 22.44 26.28 7.48
C SER A 403 22.38 25.04 8.36
N VAL A 404 23.28 24.07 8.16
CA VAL A 404 23.34 22.80 8.90
C VAL A 404 24.46 22.86 9.91
N GLU A 405 24.19 22.45 11.16
CA GLU A 405 25.21 22.30 12.18
C GLU A 405 26.23 21.23 11.79
N THR A 406 27.51 21.50 12.07
CA THR A 406 28.62 20.66 11.64
C THR A 406 29.37 20.11 12.83
N ILE A 407 29.52 18.79 12.89
CA ILE A 407 30.40 18.12 13.87
C ILE A 407 31.71 17.80 13.17
N TYR A 408 32.82 18.15 13.80
CA TYR A 408 34.15 17.86 13.26
C TYR A 408 35.03 17.15 14.28
N GLN A 409 36.01 16.40 13.77
CA GLN A 409 37.05 15.75 14.55
C GLN A 409 38.35 15.73 13.75
N TRP A 410 39.46 16.13 14.37
CA TRP A 410 40.78 16.03 13.79
C TRP A 410 41.35 14.62 13.97
N ASP A 411 41.87 14.05 12.88
CA ASP A 411 42.56 12.76 12.89
C ASP A 411 44.06 13.00 13.27
N LEU A 412 44.27 13.24 14.54
CA LEU A 412 45.59 13.40 15.14
C LEU A 412 45.87 12.20 16.05
N ASP A 413 47.05 11.58 15.88
CA ASP A 413 47.46 10.49 16.76
C ASP A 413 47.46 10.94 18.20
N CYS A 414 46.61 10.33 19.02
CA CYS A 414 46.54 10.56 20.46
C CYS A 414 47.74 9.98 21.22
N SER A 415 48.71 9.36 20.51
CA SER A 415 49.86 8.67 21.09
C SER A 415 50.91 9.59 21.75
N GLY A 416 50.71 10.88 21.68
CA GLY A 416 51.58 11.85 22.39
C GLY A 416 52.98 12.09 21.78
N HIS A 417 53.30 11.41 20.67
CA HIS A 417 54.60 11.52 20.03
C HIS A 417 54.63 12.50 18.86
N SER A 418 53.48 13.12 18.53
CA SER A 418 53.40 14.08 17.44
C SER A 418 53.92 15.44 17.87
N VAL A 419 54.84 16.03 17.11
CA VAL A 419 55.33 17.39 17.30
C VAL A 419 54.27 18.43 17.02
N PHE A 420 53.18 18.07 16.34
CA PHE A 420 52.05 18.91 16.02
C PHE A 420 50.81 18.51 16.83
N SER A 421 50.03 19.49 17.27
CA SER A 421 48.70 19.26 17.85
C SER A 421 47.73 20.38 17.44
N ILE A 422 46.44 20.07 17.39
CA ILE A 422 45.36 21.00 17.07
C ILE A 422 44.34 21.00 18.22
N GLN A 423 43.94 22.17 18.68
CA GLN A 423 43.00 22.36 19.78
C GLN A 423 41.92 23.37 19.41
N PRO A 424 40.62 23.04 19.64
CA PRO A 424 40.12 21.75 20.13
C PRO A 424 40.21 20.65 19.08
N ALA A 425 40.44 19.39 19.49
CA ALA A 425 40.57 18.26 18.59
C ALA A 425 39.24 17.80 17.97
N SER A 426 38.14 18.17 18.60
CA SER A 426 36.77 17.90 18.12
C SER A 426 35.81 18.99 18.63
N GLY A 427 34.69 19.13 17.97
CA GLY A 427 33.68 20.12 18.36
C GLY A 427 32.56 20.25 17.35
N THR A 428 31.75 21.28 17.58
CA THR A 428 30.61 21.63 16.73
C THR A 428 30.75 23.06 16.23
N VAL A 429 30.46 23.27 14.94
CA VAL A 429 30.40 24.60 14.33
C VAL A 429 28.94 24.88 13.96
N HIS A 430 28.37 25.91 14.57
CA HIS A 430 26.98 26.30 14.32
C HIS A 430 26.76 26.81 12.87
N PRO A 431 25.51 26.82 12.38
CA PRO A 431 25.19 27.39 11.08
C PRO A 431 25.71 28.82 10.92
N HIS A 432 26.29 29.10 9.74
CA HIS A 432 26.81 30.43 9.36
C HIS A 432 27.79 31.05 10.39
N SER A 433 28.57 30.21 11.08
CA SER A 433 29.55 30.62 12.07
C SER A 433 30.93 29.98 11.81
N HIS A 434 31.91 30.36 12.61
CA HIS A 434 33.24 29.80 12.56
C HIS A 434 33.74 29.40 13.95
N THR A 435 34.71 28.51 13.98
CA THR A 435 35.44 28.13 15.20
C THR A 435 36.93 28.35 15.00
N THR A 436 37.53 29.08 15.92
CA THR A 436 38.98 29.30 15.91
C THR A 436 39.70 28.09 16.50
N LEU A 437 40.65 27.57 15.77
CA LEU A 437 41.48 26.44 16.13
C LEU A 437 42.91 26.91 16.38
N LYS A 438 43.58 26.32 17.36
CA LYS A 438 44.99 26.55 17.67
C LYS A 438 45.81 25.37 17.28
N ALA A 439 46.68 25.53 16.27
CA ALA A 439 47.67 24.55 15.89
C ALA A 439 48.97 24.88 16.67
N VAL A 440 49.55 23.86 17.27
CA VAL A 440 50.76 23.99 18.12
C VAL A 440 51.83 23.11 17.57
N TYR A 441 53.05 23.66 17.41
CA TYR A 441 54.26 22.97 17.03
C TYR A 441 55.25 22.96 18.17
N ARG A 442 55.71 21.78 18.61
CA ARG A 442 56.69 21.56 19.68
C ARG A 442 57.72 20.52 19.22
N PRO A 443 58.75 20.95 18.49
CA PRO A 443 59.75 20.03 18.00
C PRO A 443 60.70 19.60 19.10
N THR A 444 61.18 18.36 19.00
CA THR A 444 62.12 17.71 19.93
C THR A 444 63.47 17.36 19.26
N HIS A 445 63.55 17.51 17.94
CA HIS A 445 64.75 17.15 17.17
C HIS A 445 64.94 18.20 16.03
N PRO A 446 66.18 18.58 15.74
CA PRO A 446 66.49 19.56 14.68
C PRO A 446 66.33 18.95 13.29
N THR A 447 65.13 19.05 12.76
CA THR A 447 64.79 18.57 11.40
C THR A 447 63.58 19.34 10.86
N ALA A 448 63.31 19.23 9.57
CA ALA A 448 62.09 19.71 8.98
C ALA A 448 60.96 18.73 9.22
N HIS A 449 59.84 19.22 9.78
CA HIS A 449 58.68 18.40 10.10
C HIS A 449 57.49 18.78 9.18
N HIS A 450 56.87 17.74 8.61
CA HIS A 450 55.62 17.88 7.86
C HIS A 450 54.62 16.85 8.33
N ARG A 451 53.38 17.25 8.44
CA ARG A 451 52.27 16.34 8.68
C ARG A 451 51.01 16.80 7.97
N ARG A 452 50.39 15.93 7.16
CA ARG A 452 49.08 16.14 6.59
C ARG A 452 48.05 15.56 7.54
N VAL A 453 47.09 16.38 7.98
CA VAL A 453 46.09 16.01 8.95
C VAL A 453 44.70 16.13 8.33
N ALA A 454 43.85 15.14 8.57
CA ALA A 454 42.47 15.12 8.13
C ALA A 454 41.56 15.75 9.21
N CYS A 455 40.69 16.65 8.80
CA CYS A 455 39.53 17.06 9.57
C CYS A 455 38.33 16.25 9.10
N LEU A 456 37.92 15.29 9.88
CA LEU A 456 36.74 14.47 9.62
C LEU A 456 35.51 15.30 9.92
N ILE A 457 34.57 15.37 8.97
CA ILE A 457 33.34 16.13 9.08
C ILE A 457 32.18 15.17 8.91
N LEU A 458 31.25 15.19 9.85
CA LEU A 458 30.08 14.32 9.78
C LEU A 458 29.29 14.59 8.49
N HIS A 459 28.98 13.55 7.73
CA HIS A 459 28.26 13.57 6.46
C HIS A 459 28.93 14.31 5.30
N ARG A 460 30.27 14.45 5.33
CA ARG A 460 31.03 15.06 4.24
C ARG A 460 32.42 14.42 4.12
N ASP A 461 33.04 14.63 2.96
CA ASP A 461 34.44 14.26 2.73
C ASP A 461 35.36 15.04 3.67
N PRO A 462 36.45 14.40 4.17
CA PRO A 462 37.42 15.04 5.04
C PRO A 462 38.08 16.27 4.39
N LEU A 463 38.31 17.31 5.17
CA LEU A 463 39.18 18.40 4.79
C LEU A 463 40.60 18.08 5.23
N PHE A 464 41.58 18.49 4.45
CA PHE A 464 42.98 18.23 4.76
C PHE A 464 43.72 19.54 4.98
N ILE A 465 44.66 19.52 5.94
CA ILE A 465 45.57 20.62 6.22
C ILE A 465 46.97 20.06 6.31
N ASP A 466 47.92 20.78 5.75
CA ASP A 466 49.36 20.51 5.86
C ASP A 466 49.97 21.34 6.96
N LEU A 467 50.57 20.73 7.97
CA LEU A 467 51.31 21.38 9.05
C LEU A 467 52.81 21.26 8.75
N ILE A 468 53.52 22.39 8.70
CA ILE A 468 54.95 22.43 8.43
C ILE A 468 55.68 23.29 9.45
N GLY A 469 56.90 22.86 9.82
CA GLY A 469 57.78 23.60 10.66
C GLY A 469 59.19 23.05 10.61
N THR A 470 60.18 23.87 10.86
CA THR A 470 61.58 23.49 10.91
C THR A 470 62.12 23.71 12.30
N CYS A 471 62.79 22.69 12.82
CA CYS A 471 63.48 22.80 14.11
C CYS A 471 64.96 22.96 13.88
N HIS A 472 65.62 23.90 14.58
CA HIS A 472 67.05 24.04 14.59
C HIS A 472 67.60 23.92 16.00
N SER A 473 68.86 23.57 16.11
CA SER A 473 69.63 23.61 17.33
C SER A 473 70.92 24.40 17.10
N GLU A 474 71.67 24.66 18.16
CA GLU A 474 72.99 25.34 18.05
C GLU A 474 73.96 24.57 17.15
N LEU A 475 73.81 23.23 17.06
CA LEU A 475 74.71 22.35 16.32
C LEU A 475 74.22 22.01 14.92
N GLN A 476 72.87 22.10 14.66
CA GLN A 476 72.25 21.67 13.40
C GLN A 476 71.22 22.70 12.95
N GLN A 477 71.38 23.18 11.73
CA GLN A 477 70.48 24.14 11.08
C GLN A 477 69.97 23.58 9.76
N PRO A 478 68.89 22.79 9.80
CA PRO A 478 68.31 22.24 8.58
C PRO A 478 67.69 23.33 7.70
N ALA A 479 67.54 23.05 6.41
CA ALA A 479 66.87 23.96 5.49
C ALA A 479 65.43 24.24 5.92
N ILE A 480 65.01 25.48 5.85
CA ILE A 480 63.66 25.89 6.32
C ILE A 480 62.62 25.40 5.32
N LEU A 481 61.73 24.55 5.80
CA LEU A 481 60.58 24.07 5.03
C LEU A 481 59.55 25.20 4.85
N LYS A 482 59.17 25.46 3.60
CA LYS A 482 58.20 26.52 3.24
C LYS A 482 56.99 25.93 2.49
N PRO A 483 55.86 26.64 2.43
CA PRO A 483 54.67 26.18 1.70
C PRO A 483 54.90 25.85 0.23
N GLU A 484 55.80 26.58 -0.45
CA GLU A 484 56.18 26.39 -1.85
C GLU A 484 56.75 24.99 -2.08
N HIS A 485 57.53 24.47 -1.15
CA HIS A 485 58.12 23.14 -1.23
C HIS A 485 57.04 22.02 -1.25
N LEU A 486 55.91 22.25 -0.56
CA LEU A 486 54.78 21.29 -0.63
C LEU A 486 54.14 21.26 -2.00
N VAL A 487 54.06 22.40 -2.67
CA VAL A 487 53.50 22.48 -4.02
C VAL A 487 54.43 21.73 -4.98
N LEU A 488 55.73 21.95 -4.87
CA LEU A 488 56.71 21.21 -5.70
C LEU A 488 56.65 19.71 -5.46
N TYR A 489 56.51 19.26 -4.21
CA TYR A 489 56.35 17.86 -3.88
C TYR A 489 55.08 17.26 -4.51
N LYS A 490 53.95 17.97 -4.43
CA LYS A 490 52.67 17.53 -5.00
C LYS A 490 52.77 17.45 -6.52
N LEU A 491 53.41 18.42 -7.16
CA LEU A 491 53.65 18.43 -8.60
C LEU A 491 54.53 17.26 -9.05
N HIS A 492 55.65 17.02 -8.33
CA HIS A 492 56.55 15.91 -8.61
C HIS A 492 55.84 14.54 -8.52
N TRP A 493 54.99 14.39 -7.51
CA TRP A 493 54.21 13.17 -7.30
C TRP A 493 53.12 12.98 -8.37
N SER A 494 52.42 14.05 -8.78
CA SER A 494 51.42 14.01 -9.86
C SER A 494 52.00 13.68 -11.22
N ARG A 495 53.18 14.15 -11.52
CA ARG A 495 53.92 13.83 -12.77
C ARG A 495 54.25 12.35 -12.90
N ARG A 496 54.40 11.66 -11.76
CA ARG A 496 54.64 10.20 -11.76
C ARG A 496 53.39 9.37 -12.05
N GLN A 497 52.20 9.93 -11.84
CA GLN A 497 50.94 9.19 -11.93
C GLN A 497 50.04 9.63 -13.09
N ASN A 498 50.16 10.85 -13.64
CA ASN A 498 49.23 11.43 -14.61
C ASN A 498 49.95 12.19 -15.74
N PRO A 499 49.34 12.31 -16.95
CA PRO A 499 49.89 13.10 -18.06
C PRO A 499 49.92 14.61 -17.75
N PRO A 500 50.72 15.40 -18.52
CA PRO A 500 51.10 16.80 -18.21
C PRO A 500 49.94 17.82 -18.08
N ASP A 501 48.76 17.53 -18.61
CA ASP A 501 47.64 18.46 -18.61
C ASP A 501 46.98 18.64 -17.21
N THR A 502 47.15 17.68 -16.29
CA THR A 502 46.63 17.72 -14.94
C THR A 502 47.43 18.59 -13.97
N VAL A 503 48.69 18.85 -14.30
CA VAL A 503 49.59 19.66 -13.47
C VAL A 503 49.19 21.14 -13.50
N SER A 504 48.72 21.64 -14.64
CA SER A 504 48.26 23.02 -14.81
C SER A 504 46.98 23.31 -14.00
N ALA A 505 46.04 22.34 -13.91
CA ALA A 505 44.81 22.45 -13.15
C ALA A 505 45.08 22.46 -11.62
N MET A 506 46.04 21.65 -11.14
CA MET A 506 46.45 21.65 -9.73
C MET A 506 47.11 22.93 -9.25
N MET A 507 47.81 23.64 -10.14
CA MET A 507 48.40 24.95 -9.83
C MET A 507 47.34 26.04 -9.61
N GLN A 508 46.25 26.00 -10.37
CA GLN A 508 45.15 26.96 -10.23
C GLN A 508 44.35 26.77 -8.95
N ASP A 509 44.20 25.52 -8.50
CA ASP A 509 43.36 25.19 -7.32
C ASP A 509 44.01 25.59 -5.99
N HIS A 510 45.34 25.80 -5.94
CA HIS A 510 46.03 26.13 -4.69
C HIS A 510 46.33 27.60 -4.49
N ASN A 511 45.94 28.51 -5.40
CA ASN A 511 46.11 29.96 -5.33
C ASN A 511 47.53 30.40 -4.98
N VAL A 512 48.54 29.59 -5.35
CA VAL A 512 49.95 29.88 -5.09
C VAL A 512 50.51 30.50 -6.36
N HIS A 513 50.72 31.81 -6.34
CA HIS A 513 51.49 32.52 -7.36
C HIS A 513 52.96 32.16 -7.21
N LEU A 514 53.37 31.04 -7.81
CA LEU A 514 54.78 30.71 -8.02
C LEU A 514 55.24 31.35 -9.31
N ASP A 515 56.40 31.97 -9.26
CA ASP A 515 57.08 32.40 -10.48
C ASP A 515 57.33 31.17 -11.34
N GLN A 516 56.71 31.11 -12.52
CA GLN A 516 56.75 29.94 -13.41
C GLN A 516 58.20 29.57 -13.77
N GLN A 517 59.12 30.53 -13.77
CA GLN A 517 60.50 30.31 -14.07
C GLN A 517 61.25 29.61 -12.92
N ALA A 518 60.96 29.95 -11.68
CA ALA A 518 61.51 29.28 -10.50
C ALA A 518 61.02 27.83 -10.37
N VAL A 519 59.74 27.61 -10.67
CA VAL A 519 59.17 26.25 -10.70
C VAL A 519 59.82 25.37 -11.77
N HIS A 520 60.10 25.90 -12.97
CA HIS A 520 60.71 25.16 -14.04
C HIS A 520 62.13 24.75 -13.70
N THR A 521 62.92 25.67 -13.14
CA THR A 521 64.34 25.41 -12.73
C THR A 521 64.39 24.36 -11.62
N THR A 522 63.52 24.44 -10.63
CA THR A 522 63.49 23.49 -9.51
C THR A 522 62.98 22.10 -9.96
N LEU A 523 62.08 22.04 -10.93
CA LEU A 523 61.64 20.78 -11.52
C LEU A 523 62.73 20.13 -12.35
N GLU A 524 63.52 20.89 -13.06
CA GLU A 524 64.71 20.40 -13.81
C GLU A 524 65.78 19.86 -12.85
N GLU A 525 66.05 20.53 -11.75
CA GLU A 525 66.97 20.03 -10.72
C GLU A 525 66.47 18.75 -10.06
N VAL A 526 65.17 18.60 -9.79
CA VAL A 526 64.57 17.40 -9.25
C VAL A 526 64.62 16.26 -10.29
N GLU A 527 64.42 16.51 -11.56
CA GLU A 527 64.58 15.52 -12.63
C GLU A 527 66.04 15.06 -12.79
N TYR A 528 66.99 15.97 -12.69
CA TYR A 528 68.43 15.65 -12.75
C TYR A 528 68.84 14.74 -11.59
N HIS A 529 68.43 15.02 -10.38
CA HIS A 529 68.66 14.13 -9.23
C HIS A 529 67.96 12.78 -9.34
N ARG A 530 66.82 12.74 -10.02
CA ARG A 530 66.10 11.50 -10.29
C ARG A 530 66.79 10.60 -11.31
N GLU A 531 67.40 11.18 -12.36
CA GLU A 531 68.12 10.43 -13.33
C GLU A 531 69.42 9.79 -12.76
N LEU A 532 70.06 10.50 -11.82
CA LEU A 532 71.23 9.96 -11.10
C LEU A 532 70.80 8.80 -10.17
N SER A 533 69.65 8.89 -9.51
CA SER A 533 69.11 7.81 -8.64
C SER A 533 68.63 6.60 -9.44
N ASN A 534 68.11 6.78 -10.66
CA ASN A 534 67.65 5.69 -11.50
C ASN A 534 68.79 4.87 -12.12
N GLN A 535 69.98 5.45 -12.30
CA GLN A 535 71.16 4.71 -12.75
C GLN A 535 71.71 3.70 -11.74
N GLU A 536 71.40 3.90 -10.44
CA GLU A 536 71.78 2.97 -9.36
C GLU A 536 70.71 1.91 -9.03
N LEU A 537 69.51 1.99 -9.62
CA LEU A 537 68.33 1.21 -9.22
C LEU A 537 67.82 0.18 -10.22
N ASP A 538 68.69 -0.32 -11.12
CA ASP A 538 68.28 -1.34 -12.14
C ASP A 538 68.09 -2.76 -11.60
N SER A 539 67.93 -2.95 -10.29
CA SER A 539 67.76 -4.29 -9.71
C SER A 539 66.70 -4.47 -8.62
N ALA A 540 65.82 -3.54 -8.35
CA ALA A 540 64.74 -3.79 -7.39
C ALA A 540 63.45 -3.05 -7.74
N THR A 541 62.48 -3.78 -8.23
CA THR A 541 61.08 -3.39 -8.37
C THR A 541 60.40 -3.23 -7.00
N VAL A 542 60.78 -2.21 -6.24
CA VAL A 542 60.03 -1.76 -5.06
C VAL A 542 59.86 -0.26 -5.20
N VAL A 543 58.63 0.15 -5.54
CA VAL A 543 58.21 1.55 -5.46
C VAL A 543 58.08 1.89 -3.97
N LEU A 544 59.22 2.20 -3.35
CA LEU A 544 59.25 2.81 -2.03
C LEU A 544 58.68 4.22 -2.17
N ARG A 545 57.53 4.48 -1.56
CA ARG A 545 57.05 5.84 -1.34
C ARG A 545 58.01 6.48 -0.37
N THR A 546 58.92 7.32 -0.88
CA THR A 546 59.78 8.15 -0.01
C THR A 546 58.88 9.08 0.79
N PRO A 547 58.94 9.06 2.15
CA PRO A 547 58.26 10.05 2.95
C PRO A 547 58.62 11.47 2.48
N MET A 548 57.69 12.39 2.58
CA MET A 548 57.87 13.78 2.15
C MET A 548 59.13 14.41 2.80
N GLU A 549 59.42 14.05 4.03
CA GLU A 549 60.60 14.49 4.79
C GLU A 549 61.91 14.06 4.12
N GLU A 550 62.01 12.80 3.63
CA GLU A 550 63.21 12.31 2.89
C GLU A 550 63.34 13.00 1.54
N PHE A 551 62.22 13.32 0.87
CA PHE A 551 62.26 14.10 -0.36
C PHE A 551 62.84 15.48 -0.15
N PHE A 552 62.39 16.22 0.89
CA PHE A 552 62.92 17.55 1.17
C PHE A 552 64.37 17.52 1.63
N GLN A 553 64.77 16.52 2.42
CA GLN A 553 66.17 16.33 2.80
C GLN A 553 67.08 16.08 1.58
N SER A 554 66.62 15.27 0.62
CA SER A 554 67.38 14.99 -0.58
C SER A 554 67.46 16.14 -1.58
N CYS A 555 66.37 16.96 -1.67
CA CYS A 555 66.30 18.11 -2.60
C CYS A 555 66.88 19.42 -2.07
N LEU A 556 66.78 19.67 -0.76
CA LEU A 556 67.17 20.95 -0.18
C LEU A 556 68.55 20.95 0.45
N GLY A 557 69.17 19.80 0.64
CA GLY A 557 70.49 19.64 1.23
C GLY A 557 70.61 20.21 2.66
N TYR A 558 71.60 19.76 3.40
CA TYR A 558 72.03 20.44 4.64
C TYR A 558 72.84 21.66 4.24
N MET A 559 72.36 22.86 4.52
CA MET A 559 73.21 24.05 4.45
C MET A 559 74.04 24.08 5.76
N ASP A 560 75.23 23.48 5.69
CA ASP A 560 76.23 23.70 6.72
C ASP A 560 76.87 25.08 6.54
N PRO A 561 76.77 25.98 7.47
CA PRO A 561 77.36 27.33 7.31
C PRO A 561 78.87 27.41 7.50
N LEU A 562 79.54 26.31 7.80
CA LEU A 562 80.98 26.30 8.04
C LEU A 562 81.66 25.01 7.54
N SER A 563 81.83 24.84 6.23
CA SER A 563 82.98 24.09 5.73
C SER A 563 83.29 24.44 4.27
N SER A 564 84.21 25.37 4.11
CA SER A 564 85.08 25.40 2.96
C SER A 564 85.99 24.17 3.07
N SER A 565 86.01 23.37 1.97
CA SER A 565 86.98 22.31 1.64
C SER A 565 86.84 20.97 2.41
N SER A 566 86.32 19.98 1.72
CA SER A 566 87.05 18.79 1.25
C SER A 566 86.06 17.67 0.89
N SER A 567 86.36 17.10 -0.25
CA SER A 567 85.77 15.89 -0.82
C SER A 567 85.76 14.72 0.16
N LEU A 568 84.57 14.17 0.39
CA LEU A 568 84.41 12.78 0.81
C LEU A 568 82.94 12.32 0.57
N SER A 569 82.87 11.31 -0.26
CA SER A 569 81.62 10.59 -0.53
C SER A 569 80.95 10.08 0.74
N PRO A 570 79.61 10.20 0.93
CA PRO A 570 78.97 9.56 2.08
C PRO A 570 78.72 8.08 1.78
N HIS A 571 79.28 7.24 2.62
CA HIS A 571 78.89 5.85 2.77
C HIS A 571 77.47 5.77 3.25
N ILE A 572 76.62 5.14 2.46
CA ILE A 572 75.25 4.76 2.85
C ILE A 572 75.33 3.57 3.77
N SER A 573 75.11 3.76 5.08
CA SER A 573 74.84 2.68 6.02
C SER A 573 73.39 2.21 5.90
N ALA A 574 73.25 0.97 5.46
CA ALA A 574 71.95 0.31 5.43
C ALA A 574 71.44 0.07 6.88
N VAL A 575 70.30 0.57 7.21
CA VAL A 575 69.51 0.20 8.40
C VAL A 575 68.47 -0.85 8.00
N PRO A 576 68.33 -1.94 8.75
CA PRO A 576 67.55 -3.10 8.33
C PRO A 576 66.05 -2.86 8.37
N SER A 577 65.43 -3.29 7.31
CA SER A 577 64.00 -3.38 7.13
C SER A 577 63.41 -4.47 8.02
N GLU A 578 62.59 -4.13 8.97
CA GLU A 578 61.57 -5.06 9.47
C GLU A 578 60.25 -4.30 9.63
N LEU A 579 59.37 -4.51 8.66
CA LEU A 579 57.93 -4.72 8.84
C LEU A 579 57.33 -5.03 7.46
N LEU A 580 57.48 -6.32 7.10
CA LEU A 580 56.79 -6.93 5.99
C LEU A 580 55.31 -7.10 6.33
N PHE A 581 54.45 -6.36 5.68
CA PHE A 581 53.07 -6.77 5.51
C PHE A 581 52.91 -7.46 4.17
N ASN A 582 52.71 -8.78 4.23
CA ASN A 582 52.33 -9.63 3.11
C ASN A 582 50.98 -9.18 2.55
N HIS A 583 50.92 -8.64 1.39
CA HIS A 583 49.72 -8.62 0.57
C HIS A 583 49.90 -9.50 -0.67
N LYS A 584 49.20 -10.64 -0.66
CA LYS A 584 48.94 -11.44 -1.84
C LYS A 584 48.07 -10.64 -2.80
N THR A 585 48.56 -10.45 -3.99
CA THR A 585 47.85 -9.92 -5.14
C THR A 585 46.74 -10.89 -5.57
N SER A 586 45.50 -10.47 -5.49
CA SER A 586 44.44 -10.96 -6.35
C SER A 586 43.64 -9.73 -6.88
N SER A 587 43.62 -9.66 -8.20
CA SER A 587 42.91 -8.66 -8.98
C SER A 587 41.43 -8.63 -8.69
N SER A 588 40.92 -7.51 -8.19
CA SER A 588 39.52 -7.10 -8.35
C SER A 588 39.40 -5.60 -8.08
N SER A 589 38.64 -4.96 -8.93
CA SER A 589 38.23 -3.56 -9.01
C SER A 589 37.99 -2.84 -7.70
N PRO A 590 38.11 -1.48 -7.65
CA PRO A 590 37.94 -0.71 -6.43
C PRO A 590 36.47 -0.68 -6.01
N THR A 591 36.16 -1.34 -4.94
CA THR A 591 34.91 -1.15 -4.23
C THR A 591 35.02 0.09 -3.37
N SER A 592 34.10 0.99 -3.58
CA SER A 592 33.79 2.15 -2.75
C SER A 592 33.81 1.79 -1.27
N PHE A 593 34.62 2.50 -0.48
CA PHE A 593 34.57 2.44 0.97
C PHE A 593 33.21 2.95 1.46
N THR A 594 32.37 2.06 1.92
CA THR A 594 31.18 2.41 2.69
C THR A 594 31.59 2.90 4.07
N SER A 595 31.22 4.11 4.38
CA SER A 595 31.30 4.79 5.67
C SER A 595 30.32 4.16 6.68
N SER A 596 30.64 2.99 7.19
CA SER A 596 29.83 2.34 8.21
C SER A 596 30.67 1.76 9.36
N GLN A 597 31.53 2.59 9.95
CA GLN A 597 32.09 2.35 11.28
C GLN A 597 32.32 3.69 11.99
N PHE A 598 31.26 4.45 12.23
CA PHE A 598 31.26 5.37 13.35
C PHE A 598 30.73 4.59 14.55
N VAL A 599 31.66 4.19 15.42
CA VAL A 599 31.36 3.67 16.74
C VAL A 599 30.64 4.79 17.50
N SER A 600 29.41 4.56 17.88
CA SER A 600 28.68 5.44 18.80
C SER A 600 29.42 5.51 20.13
N ILE A 601 30.02 6.63 20.41
CA ILE A 601 30.54 6.95 21.75
C ILE A 601 29.34 7.34 22.61
N THR A 602 28.78 6.36 23.32
CA THR A 602 27.86 6.64 24.43
C THR A 602 28.67 7.12 25.61
N ASN A 603 28.56 8.38 25.95
CA ASN A 603 29.03 8.94 27.23
C ASN A 603 28.22 8.30 28.37
N HIS A 604 28.83 7.41 29.12
CA HIS A 604 28.36 7.00 30.42
C HIS A 604 28.63 8.11 31.44
N THR A 605 27.68 8.99 31.67
CA THR A 605 27.58 9.72 32.93
C THR A 605 26.74 8.89 33.90
N ARG A 606 27.40 8.39 34.93
CA ARG A 606 26.76 7.87 36.15
C ARG A 606 26.02 9.03 36.84
N GLY A 607 24.73 8.88 36.99
CA GLY A 607 23.88 9.71 37.82
C GLY A 607 22.72 8.91 38.35
N ASN A 608 22.70 8.72 39.62
CA ASN A 608 21.83 7.92 40.46
C ASN A 608 20.37 8.34 40.45
N SER A 609 19.52 7.33 40.67
CA SER A 609 18.26 7.31 41.44
C SER A 609 16.98 7.80 40.77
N GLY A 610 16.00 6.93 40.80
CA GLY A 610 14.62 7.33 41.00
C GLY A 610 13.57 6.65 40.11
N THR A 611 13.20 5.45 40.53
CA THR A 611 11.81 4.90 40.56
C THR A 611 10.73 5.49 39.64
N THR A 612 10.05 4.62 38.96
CA THR A 612 8.62 4.31 38.97
C THR A 612 8.03 4.18 37.58
N ALA A 613 7.77 2.97 37.24
CA ALA A 613 6.51 2.30 36.95
C ALA A 613 5.62 2.79 35.81
N CYS A 614 5.31 1.84 35.02
CA CYS A 614 4.01 1.31 34.62
C CYS A 614 3.46 1.60 33.24
N LEU A 615 3.17 0.47 32.63
CA LEU A 615 2.01 0.14 31.77
C LEU A 615 1.95 0.81 30.39
N GLY A 616 1.98 0.13 29.30
CA GLY A 616 1.19 -1.06 28.94
C GLY A 616 0.15 -0.72 27.92
N LEU A 617 0.32 -1.15 26.80
CA LEU A 617 -0.57 -1.76 25.82
C LEU A 617 -0.01 -1.60 24.41
#